data_c7dcefa7e022518889662abf2392b3ac
#
_entry.id   c7dcefa7e022518889662abf2392b3ac
#
_cell.length_a   1.000
_cell.length_b   1.000
_cell.length_c   1.000
_cell.angle_alpha   90.00
_cell.angle_beta   90.00
_cell.angle_gamma   90.00
#
_symmetry.space_group_name_H-M   'P 1'
#
loop_
_entity.id
_entity.type
_entity.pdbx_description
1 polymer ?
#
loop_
_entity_poly.entity_id
_entity_poly.type
_entity_poly.pdbx_seq_one_letter_code
_entity_poly.pdbx_strand_id
1 'polypeptide(L)'
;MATETKLRQLAQGGCPVYYFYSSERYLVRQAVARAAKLLAEGEDEETTVLDGAAPEIEQLIMAAGTISFFGTRRVVLLPEVDPAAYSDKDLDELCATLASLENAVVVLGSVFEMERNKLKLGKRAQKLIAQCTKVGFAEELAKPKPYELKVMVMDRAKAQDTTLSEGTATALLERCGEDPFLLENEVDKLCALSGYQTVTTAMVAEMGTVSLEADVFEMIRMITAKNATGACKKLHTLLRLQQEPIPITAAMIGSYVDLYRVKLGAAKRKSYNTVFKDFGYKGSDYRLKRSAETASHYTLSQLEACMQILLELDKSLKSQPVSAQTLLETALCRLAMAGGRR
;
A
#
# COMPACT_ATOMS: atom_id res chain seq x y z
N MET A 1 11.79 4.24 6.78
CA MET A 1 11.24 4.92 7.99
C MET A 1 12.37 5.31 8.91
N ALA A 2 12.31 6.52 9.46
CA ALA A 2 13.21 6.87 10.55
C ALA A 2 13.04 5.83 11.65
N THR A 3 14.15 5.28 12.10
CA THR A 3 14.13 4.35 13.22
C THR A 3 13.64 5.10 14.45
N GLU A 4 12.97 4.41 15.37
CA GLU A 4 12.52 4.96 16.65
C GLU A 4 13.67 5.67 17.38
N THR A 5 14.86 5.11 17.30
CA THR A 5 16.10 5.69 17.83
C THR A 5 16.38 7.09 17.25
N LYS A 6 16.20 7.29 15.94
CA LYS A 6 16.39 8.60 15.29
C LYS A 6 15.33 9.60 15.74
N LEU A 7 14.07 9.19 15.84
CA LEU A 7 13.01 10.07 16.34
C LEU A 7 13.23 10.47 17.79
N ARG A 8 13.67 9.54 18.66
CA ARG A 8 14.05 9.85 20.06
C ARG A 8 15.21 10.82 20.14
N GLN A 9 16.25 10.65 19.31
CA GLN A 9 17.38 11.59 19.24
C GLN A 9 16.95 12.99 18.79
N LEU A 10 16.07 13.09 17.79
CA LEU A 10 15.54 14.37 17.33
C LEU A 10 14.68 15.04 18.40
N ALA A 11 13.86 14.28 19.13
CA ALA A 11 13.04 14.78 20.23
C ALA A 11 13.91 15.31 21.37
N GLN A 12 14.96 14.57 21.76
CA GLN A 12 15.94 15.01 22.76
C GLN A 12 16.74 16.25 22.31
N GLY A 13 16.99 16.39 21.00
CA GLY A 13 17.63 17.57 20.40
C GLY A 13 16.69 18.78 20.27
N GLY A 14 15.45 18.68 20.72
CA GLY A 14 14.49 19.78 20.71
C GLY A 14 13.95 20.14 19.34
N CYS A 15 13.95 19.18 18.38
CA CYS A 15 13.39 19.38 17.03
C CYS A 15 11.92 19.88 17.10
N PRO A 16 11.58 21.05 16.52
CA PRO A 16 10.24 21.62 16.66
C PRO A 16 9.27 21.13 15.58
N VAL A 17 9.76 20.58 14.45
CA VAL A 17 8.91 20.21 13.31
C VAL A 17 9.28 18.83 12.80
N TYR A 18 8.28 17.96 12.63
CA TYR A 18 8.39 16.66 12.00
C TYR A 18 7.44 16.59 10.82
N TYR A 19 7.93 16.28 9.64
CA TYR A 19 7.12 16.18 8.45
C TYR A 19 7.32 14.85 7.75
N PHE A 20 6.24 14.07 7.63
CA PHE A 20 6.23 12.77 6.97
C PHE A 20 5.38 12.83 5.71
N TYR A 21 5.90 12.36 4.59
CA TYR A 21 5.14 12.34 3.35
C TYR A 21 5.39 11.07 2.53
N SER A 22 4.35 10.62 1.82
CA SER A 22 4.37 9.38 1.05
C SER A 22 3.31 9.37 -0.04
N SER A 23 3.30 8.34 -0.90
CA SER A 23 2.14 7.96 -1.70
C SER A 23 1.12 7.11 -0.92
N GLU A 24 1.52 6.56 0.22
CA GLU A 24 0.73 5.61 1.00
C GLU A 24 0.21 6.29 2.27
N ARG A 25 -1.10 6.59 2.29
CA ARG A 25 -1.75 7.27 3.43
C ARG A 25 -1.51 6.56 4.76
N TYR A 26 -1.54 5.23 4.75
CA TYR A 26 -1.29 4.42 5.94
C TYR A 26 0.08 4.70 6.56
N LEU A 27 1.14 4.75 5.75
CA LEU A 27 2.50 5.02 6.24
C LEU A 27 2.61 6.40 6.89
N VAL A 28 1.97 7.40 6.29
CA VAL A 28 1.96 8.77 6.82
C VAL A 28 1.26 8.80 8.17
N ARG A 29 0.04 8.26 8.25
CA ARG A 29 -0.73 8.20 9.51
C ARG A 29 0.02 7.47 10.61
N GLN A 30 0.63 6.33 10.29
CA GLN A 30 1.42 5.55 11.25
C GLN A 30 2.65 6.32 11.73
N ALA A 31 3.37 7.02 10.84
CA ALA A 31 4.53 7.81 11.20
C ALA A 31 4.15 9.01 12.09
N VAL A 32 3.06 9.71 11.75
CA VAL A 32 2.54 10.82 12.56
C VAL A 32 2.12 10.31 13.95
N ALA A 33 1.34 9.23 14.03
CA ALA A 33 0.90 8.66 15.30
C ALA A 33 2.08 8.18 16.16
N ARG A 34 3.09 7.56 15.54
CA ARG A 34 4.30 7.11 16.23
C ARG A 34 5.12 8.29 16.76
N ALA A 35 5.30 9.33 15.96
CA ALA A 35 5.99 10.55 16.38
C ALA A 35 5.21 11.22 17.52
N ALA A 36 3.88 11.34 17.41
CA ALA A 36 3.02 11.87 18.46
C ALA A 36 3.21 11.11 19.78
N LYS A 37 3.15 9.77 19.74
CA LYS A 37 3.36 8.94 20.93
C LYS A 37 4.73 9.14 21.59
N LEU A 38 5.80 9.21 20.78
CA LEU A 38 7.15 9.43 21.28
C LEU A 38 7.36 10.82 21.87
N LEU A 39 6.66 11.82 21.33
CA LEU A 39 6.75 13.20 21.80
C LEU A 39 5.86 13.44 23.02
N ALA A 40 4.82 12.63 23.23
CA ALA A 40 3.91 12.65 24.39
C ALA A 40 4.35 11.70 25.52
N GLU A 41 5.54 11.12 25.50
CA GLU A 41 6.07 10.23 26.56
C GLU A 41 6.47 10.99 27.85
N GLY A 42 6.06 12.26 28.01
CA GLY A 42 6.18 13.04 29.24
C GLY A 42 4.83 13.20 29.93
N GLU A 43 4.79 13.23 31.25
CA GLU A 43 3.55 13.45 32.02
C GLU A 43 2.92 14.78 31.61
N ASP A 44 1.60 14.75 31.25
CA ASP A 44 0.74 15.90 30.94
C ASP A 44 0.96 16.64 29.58
N GLU A 45 1.48 16.01 28.54
CA GLU A 45 1.54 16.63 27.23
C GLU A 45 0.18 16.62 26.52
N GLU A 46 -0.40 17.80 26.34
CA GLU A 46 -1.68 17.98 25.65
C GLU A 46 -1.49 17.93 24.14
N THR A 47 -1.99 16.85 23.49
CA THR A 47 -1.92 16.69 22.04
C THR A 47 -3.15 17.32 21.38
N THR A 48 -2.95 18.29 20.50
CA THR A 48 -4.01 18.91 19.70
C THR A 48 -3.95 18.40 18.27
N VAL A 49 -5.07 17.92 17.73
CA VAL A 49 -5.16 17.47 16.34
C VAL A 49 -5.94 18.51 15.53
N LEU A 50 -5.33 18.98 14.44
CA LEU A 50 -5.96 19.86 13.46
C LEU A 50 -6.19 19.06 12.17
N ASP A 51 -7.44 18.64 11.98
CA ASP A 51 -7.83 17.83 10.83
C ASP A 51 -8.13 18.71 9.59
N GLY A 52 -7.94 18.13 8.42
CA GLY A 52 -8.28 18.73 7.14
C GLY A 52 -7.09 18.88 6.21
N ALA A 53 -7.38 19.09 4.92
CA ALA A 53 -6.35 19.25 3.89
C ALA A 53 -5.60 20.59 4.01
N ALA A 54 -6.26 21.64 4.52
CA ALA A 54 -5.67 22.95 4.76
C ALA A 54 -6.24 23.52 6.07
N PRO A 55 -5.80 23.04 7.25
CA PRO A 55 -6.19 23.63 8.52
C PRO A 55 -5.88 25.13 8.58
N GLU A 56 -6.74 25.89 9.23
CA GLU A 56 -6.56 27.33 9.39
C GLU A 56 -5.30 27.62 10.22
N ILE A 57 -4.46 28.53 9.72
CA ILE A 57 -3.18 28.85 10.36
C ILE A 57 -3.37 29.49 11.72
N GLU A 58 -4.43 30.25 11.88
CA GLU A 58 -4.82 30.86 13.17
C GLU A 58 -5.07 29.77 14.23
N GLN A 59 -5.69 28.64 13.87
CA GLN A 59 -5.86 27.50 14.78
C GLN A 59 -4.51 26.88 15.16
N LEU A 60 -3.58 26.76 14.21
CA LEU A 60 -2.22 26.31 14.49
C LEU A 60 -1.49 27.27 15.43
N ILE A 61 -1.57 28.58 15.18
CA ILE A 61 -0.95 29.61 16.03
C ILE A 61 -1.53 29.55 17.43
N MET A 62 -2.85 29.41 17.56
CA MET A 62 -3.51 29.28 18.88
C MET A 62 -3.08 28.00 19.60
N ALA A 63 -3.07 26.87 18.91
CA ALA A 63 -2.68 25.57 19.47
C ALA A 63 -1.20 25.55 19.89
N ALA A 64 -0.32 26.15 19.09
CA ALA A 64 1.11 26.22 19.35
C ALA A 64 1.52 27.33 20.33
N GLY A 65 0.78 28.46 20.34
CA GLY A 65 1.10 29.66 21.12
C GLY A 65 0.57 29.66 22.55
N THR A 66 -0.33 28.73 22.90
CA THR A 66 -0.86 28.65 24.27
C THR A 66 0.23 28.12 25.21
N ILE A 67 0.67 28.92 26.16
CA ILE A 67 1.67 28.50 27.16
C ILE A 67 1.02 27.45 28.07
N SER A 68 1.64 26.26 28.18
CA SER A 68 1.23 25.28 29.19
C SER A 68 1.46 25.86 30.58
N PHE A 69 0.50 25.73 31.47
CA PHE A 69 0.60 26.20 32.87
C PHE A 69 1.72 25.45 33.62
N PHE A 70 2.11 24.25 33.14
CA PHE A 70 3.14 23.42 33.72
C PHE A 70 4.49 23.47 32.98
N GLY A 71 4.65 24.36 31.98
CA GLY A 71 5.89 24.50 31.22
C GLY A 71 6.18 23.32 30.25
N THR A 72 5.21 22.46 29.99
CA THR A 72 5.34 21.33 29.08
C THR A 72 5.22 21.77 27.62
N ARG A 73 5.96 21.12 26.71
CA ARG A 73 5.84 21.34 25.27
C ARG A 73 4.51 20.83 24.75
N ARG A 74 3.83 21.60 23.89
CA ARG A 74 2.60 21.17 23.24
C ARG A 74 2.92 20.41 21.96
N VAL A 75 2.16 19.34 21.71
CA VAL A 75 2.25 18.58 20.47
C VAL A 75 1.03 18.88 19.60
N VAL A 76 1.26 19.47 18.43
CA VAL A 76 0.20 19.75 17.45
C VAL A 76 0.35 18.86 16.25
N LEU A 77 -0.71 18.12 15.91
CA LEU A 77 -0.72 17.17 14.80
C LEU A 77 -1.55 17.72 13.64
N LEU A 78 -0.97 17.69 12.45
CA LEU A 78 -1.62 17.94 11.18
C LEU A 78 -1.47 16.69 10.30
N PRO A 79 -2.30 15.65 10.49
CA PRO A 79 -2.03 14.31 9.94
C PRO A 79 -2.18 14.21 8.43
N GLU A 80 -2.93 15.09 7.78
CA GLU A 80 -3.25 14.99 6.34
C GLU A 80 -3.26 16.36 5.64
N VAL A 81 -2.15 17.08 5.71
CA VAL A 81 -2.03 18.38 5.02
C VAL A 81 -1.82 18.18 3.53
N ASP A 82 -2.60 18.88 2.71
CA ASP A 82 -2.37 19.03 1.27
C ASP A 82 -1.81 20.44 0.97
N PRO A 83 -0.52 20.58 0.67
CA PRO A 83 0.06 21.87 0.33
C PRO A 83 -0.59 22.56 -0.88
N ALA A 84 -1.25 21.81 -1.77
CA ALA A 84 -1.95 22.36 -2.93
C ALA A 84 -3.26 23.04 -2.56
N ALA A 85 -3.87 22.69 -1.42
CA ALA A 85 -5.11 23.27 -0.94
C ALA A 85 -4.92 24.68 -0.33
N TYR A 86 -3.69 25.05 0.07
CA TYR A 86 -3.37 26.38 0.54
C TYR A 86 -3.23 27.39 -0.60
N SER A 87 -3.59 28.66 -0.35
CA SER A 87 -3.12 29.78 -1.20
C SER A 87 -1.60 29.97 -1.01
N ASP A 88 -0.95 30.71 -1.92
CA ASP A 88 0.49 31.00 -1.78
C ASP A 88 0.77 31.81 -0.51
N LYS A 89 -0.14 32.75 -0.16
CA LYS A 89 -0.05 33.57 1.05
C LYS A 89 -0.17 32.73 2.32
N ASP A 90 -1.18 31.84 2.39
CA ASP A 90 -1.41 31.00 3.57
C ASP A 90 -0.29 29.99 3.75
N LEU A 91 0.25 29.45 2.65
CA LEU A 91 1.42 28.58 2.70
C LEU A 91 2.68 29.31 3.21
N ASP A 92 2.86 30.57 2.82
CA ASP A 92 3.94 31.42 3.35
C ASP A 92 3.79 31.64 4.85
N GLU A 93 2.57 31.92 5.29
CA GLU A 93 2.24 32.12 6.70
C GLU A 93 2.43 30.80 7.50
N LEU A 94 2.00 29.64 6.97
CA LEU A 94 2.29 28.34 7.55
C LEU A 94 3.81 28.13 7.72
N CYS A 95 4.58 28.38 6.66
CA CYS A 95 6.03 28.25 6.69
C CYS A 95 6.67 29.19 7.73
N ALA A 96 6.18 30.42 7.87
CA ALA A 96 6.65 31.37 8.85
C ALA A 96 6.32 30.92 10.29
N THR A 97 5.10 30.45 10.52
CA THR A 97 4.64 29.89 11.80
C THR A 97 5.52 28.71 12.23
N LEU A 98 5.78 27.76 11.30
CA LEU A 98 6.67 26.63 11.59
C LEU A 98 8.12 27.03 11.91
N ALA A 99 8.58 28.19 11.42
CA ALA A 99 9.91 28.71 11.73
C ALA A 99 10.01 29.44 13.06
N SER A 100 8.86 29.89 13.63
CA SER A 100 8.80 30.67 14.85
C SER A 100 8.34 29.87 16.09
N LEU A 101 8.30 28.53 15.98
CA LEU A 101 7.89 27.68 17.10
C LEU A 101 8.93 27.69 18.22
N GLU A 102 8.51 28.11 19.42
CA GLU A 102 9.37 28.12 20.60
C GLU A 102 9.01 27.03 21.62
N ASN A 103 7.71 26.86 21.93
CA ASN A 103 7.23 25.99 23.00
C ASN A 103 6.29 24.87 22.49
N ALA A 104 6.23 24.65 21.19
CA ALA A 104 5.42 23.61 20.57
C ALA A 104 6.22 22.72 19.65
N VAL A 105 5.74 21.51 19.45
CA VAL A 105 6.21 20.59 18.43
C VAL A 105 5.07 20.34 17.45
N VAL A 106 5.33 20.49 16.16
CA VAL A 106 4.35 20.25 15.11
C VAL A 106 4.73 19.01 14.31
N VAL A 107 3.80 18.07 14.19
CA VAL A 107 3.93 16.88 13.39
C VAL A 107 2.98 16.93 12.20
N LEU A 108 3.51 16.97 10.99
CA LEU A 108 2.74 17.06 9.76
C LEU A 108 2.81 15.75 8.97
N GLY A 109 1.72 15.45 8.27
CA GLY A 109 1.64 14.37 7.30
C GLY A 109 1.07 14.84 5.97
N SER A 110 1.61 14.36 4.84
CA SER A 110 1.05 14.61 3.51
C SER A 110 1.06 13.37 2.64
N VAL A 111 0.03 13.22 1.81
CA VAL A 111 -0.08 12.12 0.85
C VAL A 111 -0.03 12.70 -0.56
N PHE A 112 0.88 12.18 -1.39
CA PHE A 112 1.09 12.65 -2.76
C PHE A 112 0.86 11.52 -3.76
N GLU A 113 0.37 11.85 -4.95
CA GLU A 113 0.25 10.90 -6.04
C GLU A 113 1.62 10.46 -6.57
N MET A 114 1.66 9.25 -7.14
CA MET A 114 2.84 8.76 -7.86
C MET A 114 2.73 9.07 -9.35
N GLU A 115 3.78 9.66 -9.91
CA GLU A 115 3.93 9.82 -11.35
C GLU A 115 5.28 9.25 -11.79
N ARG A 116 5.27 8.33 -12.77
CA ARG A 116 6.50 7.68 -13.30
C ARG A 116 7.44 7.16 -12.21
N ASN A 117 6.89 6.52 -11.18
CA ASN A 117 7.62 5.94 -10.05
C ASN A 117 8.30 6.96 -9.09
N LYS A 118 7.89 8.22 -9.12
CA LYS A 118 8.30 9.26 -8.18
C LYS A 118 7.09 9.97 -7.61
N LEU A 119 7.22 10.55 -6.43
CA LEU A 119 6.16 11.41 -5.90
C LEU A 119 5.98 12.64 -6.79
N LYS A 120 4.74 12.93 -7.14
CA LYS A 120 4.36 14.13 -7.88
C LYS A 120 4.31 15.32 -6.92
N LEU A 121 5.45 15.96 -6.76
CA LEU A 121 5.60 17.10 -5.86
C LEU A 121 5.42 18.41 -6.62
N GLY A 122 4.28 19.08 -6.39
CA GLY A 122 4.05 20.43 -6.90
C GLY A 122 4.97 21.46 -6.21
N LYS A 123 5.03 22.69 -6.75
CA LYS A 123 5.88 23.76 -6.18
C LYS A 123 5.61 24.04 -4.70
N ARG A 124 4.33 24.03 -4.29
CA ARG A 124 3.91 24.25 -2.89
C ARG A 124 4.37 23.13 -1.98
N ALA A 125 4.27 21.87 -2.43
CA ALA A 125 4.79 20.72 -1.69
C ALA A 125 6.31 20.81 -1.49
N GLN A 126 7.05 21.12 -2.55
CA GLN A 126 8.51 21.31 -2.49
C GLN A 126 8.89 22.41 -1.50
N LYS A 127 8.14 23.53 -1.49
CA LYS A 127 8.36 24.64 -0.57
C LYS A 127 8.14 24.22 0.89
N LEU A 128 7.05 23.52 1.19
CA LEU A 128 6.78 23.04 2.55
C LEU A 128 7.83 22.01 3.00
N ILE A 129 8.22 21.06 2.13
CA ILE A 129 9.28 20.09 2.42
C ILE A 129 10.60 20.80 2.74
N ALA A 130 10.99 21.78 1.91
CA ALA A 130 12.22 22.52 2.12
C ALA A 130 12.21 23.30 3.44
N GLN A 131 11.08 23.94 3.77
CA GLN A 131 10.91 24.64 5.04
C GLN A 131 10.99 23.70 6.23
N CYS A 132 10.24 22.60 6.23
CA CYS A 132 10.26 21.62 7.32
C CYS A 132 11.65 20.96 7.50
N THR A 133 12.37 20.75 6.40
CA THR A 133 13.76 20.25 6.45
C THR A 133 14.70 21.28 7.08
N LYS A 134 14.48 22.57 6.84
CA LYS A 134 15.30 23.66 7.36
C LYS A 134 15.10 23.88 8.87
N VAL A 135 13.86 23.84 9.33
CA VAL A 135 13.51 24.15 10.73
C VAL A 135 13.39 22.92 11.62
N GLY A 136 13.38 21.73 11.05
CA GLY A 136 13.20 20.49 11.78
C GLY A 136 13.61 19.26 10.97
N PHE A 137 12.69 18.32 10.81
CA PHE A 137 12.91 17.04 10.16
C PHE A 137 11.81 16.76 9.12
N ALA A 138 12.20 16.40 7.92
CA ALA A 138 11.28 15.91 6.89
C ALA A 138 11.76 14.57 6.31
N GLU A 139 10.85 13.63 6.11
CA GLU A 139 11.16 12.30 5.58
C GLU A 139 10.14 11.84 4.54
N GLU A 140 10.64 11.40 3.38
CA GLU A 140 9.85 10.64 2.42
C GLU A 140 9.75 9.19 2.89
N LEU A 141 8.54 8.72 3.13
CA LEU A 141 8.28 7.34 3.51
C LEU A 141 8.09 6.50 2.24
N ALA A 142 9.10 5.72 1.89
CA ALA A 142 9.02 4.80 0.76
C ALA A 142 8.11 3.61 1.08
N LYS A 143 7.41 3.09 0.04
CA LYS A 143 6.64 1.85 0.17
C LYS A 143 7.56 0.73 0.68
N PRO A 144 7.14 0.00 1.74
CA PRO A 144 7.97 -1.07 2.30
C PRO A 144 8.25 -2.15 1.26
N LYS A 145 9.45 -2.69 1.30
CA LYS A 145 9.82 -3.86 0.50
C LYS A 145 9.24 -5.13 1.14
N PRO A 146 9.04 -6.22 0.38
CA PRO A 146 8.47 -7.45 0.90
C PRO A 146 9.19 -8.01 2.14
N TYR A 147 10.51 -7.89 2.22
CA TYR A 147 11.25 -8.32 3.41
C TYR A 147 10.96 -7.43 4.63
N GLU A 148 10.75 -6.12 4.43
CA GLU A 148 10.37 -5.18 5.51
C GLU A 148 8.96 -5.46 6.00
N LEU A 149 8.03 -5.83 5.09
CA LEU A 149 6.69 -6.26 5.44
C LEU A 149 6.71 -7.58 6.24
N LYS A 150 7.58 -8.54 5.89
CA LYS A 150 7.75 -9.76 6.68
C LYS A 150 8.24 -9.46 8.09
N VAL A 151 9.24 -8.60 8.22
CA VAL A 151 9.73 -8.15 9.54
C VAL A 151 8.61 -7.46 10.31
N MET A 152 7.86 -6.57 9.66
CA MET A 152 6.74 -5.85 10.27
C MET A 152 5.68 -6.80 10.84
N VAL A 153 5.24 -7.81 10.08
CA VAL A 153 4.21 -8.76 10.55
C VAL A 153 4.74 -9.67 11.66
N MET A 154 6.01 -10.05 11.61
CA MET A 154 6.65 -10.83 12.68
C MET A 154 6.79 -10.01 13.97
N ASP A 155 7.22 -8.75 13.87
CA ASP A 155 7.33 -7.84 15.02
C ASP A 155 5.94 -7.52 15.60
N ARG A 156 4.93 -7.36 14.75
CA ARG A 156 3.53 -7.15 15.19
C ARG A 156 3.01 -8.34 15.99
N ALA A 157 3.26 -9.58 15.55
CA ALA A 157 2.90 -10.78 16.28
C ALA A 157 3.66 -10.88 17.61
N LYS A 158 4.97 -10.61 17.59
CA LYS A 158 5.82 -10.62 18.79
C LYS A 158 5.36 -9.60 19.83
N ALA A 159 4.90 -8.41 19.41
CA ALA A 159 4.36 -7.38 20.31
C ALA A 159 3.07 -7.83 21.03
N GLN A 160 2.45 -8.94 20.60
CA GLN A 160 1.29 -9.60 21.20
C GLN A 160 1.66 -10.95 21.82
N ASP A 161 2.93 -11.14 22.19
CA ASP A 161 3.48 -12.38 22.76
C ASP A 161 3.22 -13.63 21.89
N THR A 162 3.04 -13.44 20.59
CA THR A 162 2.70 -14.48 19.61
C THR A 162 3.87 -14.78 18.69
N THR A 163 4.08 -16.06 18.36
CA THR A 163 5.13 -16.47 17.43
C THR A 163 4.59 -16.59 16.00
N LEU A 164 5.29 -15.94 15.04
CA LEU A 164 4.99 -16.03 13.62
C LEU A 164 6.30 -16.26 12.85
N SER A 165 6.43 -17.43 12.21
CA SER A 165 7.66 -17.79 11.48
C SER A 165 7.80 -17.02 10.17
N GLU A 166 9.03 -16.90 9.64
CA GLU A 166 9.27 -16.27 8.33
C GLU A 166 8.50 -16.97 7.18
N GLY A 167 8.38 -18.30 7.23
CA GLY A 167 7.57 -19.06 6.27
C GLY A 167 6.09 -18.69 6.35
N THR A 168 5.55 -18.52 7.56
CA THR A 168 4.18 -18.07 7.79
C THR A 168 3.98 -16.62 7.36
N ALA A 169 4.95 -15.73 7.62
CA ALA A 169 4.93 -14.35 7.13
C ALA A 169 4.90 -14.31 5.59
N THR A 170 5.69 -15.16 4.93
CA THR A 170 5.68 -15.26 3.48
C THR A 170 4.31 -15.70 2.96
N ALA A 171 3.72 -16.76 3.54
CA ALA A 171 2.39 -17.23 3.16
C ALA A 171 1.30 -16.15 3.38
N LEU A 172 1.43 -15.34 4.44
CA LEU A 172 0.52 -14.24 4.72
C LEU A 172 0.58 -13.16 3.63
N LEU A 173 1.79 -12.71 3.26
CA LEU A 173 1.97 -11.74 2.19
C LEU A 173 1.45 -12.26 0.83
N GLU A 174 1.69 -13.53 0.54
CA GLU A 174 1.21 -14.19 -0.68
C GLU A 174 -0.31 -14.24 -0.77
N ARG A 175 -0.98 -14.40 0.35
CA ARG A 175 -2.44 -14.52 0.42
C ARG A 175 -3.12 -13.16 0.50
N CYS A 176 -2.65 -12.28 1.38
CA CYS A 176 -3.29 -10.99 1.68
C CYS A 176 -2.78 -9.85 0.80
N GLY A 177 -1.65 -10.04 0.09
CA GLY A 177 -0.98 -8.96 -0.66
C GLY A 177 0.00 -8.16 0.19
N GLU A 178 0.46 -7.04 -0.36
CA GLU A 178 1.53 -6.21 0.21
C GLU A 178 0.98 -4.88 0.80
N ASP A 179 -0.29 -4.84 1.20
CA ASP A 179 -0.87 -3.69 1.89
C ASP A 179 -0.53 -3.76 3.39
N PRO A 180 0.26 -2.81 3.94
CA PRO A 180 0.69 -2.86 5.34
C PRO A 180 -0.47 -2.83 6.34
N PHE A 181 -1.53 -2.04 6.04
CA PHE A 181 -2.70 -1.93 6.91
C PHE A 181 -3.49 -3.24 6.98
N LEU A 182 -3.72 -3.84 5.81
CA LEU A 182 -4.40 -5.14 5.73
C LEU A 182 -3.57 -6.20 6.45
N LEU A 183 -2.25 -6.22 6.24
CA LEU A 183 -1.36 -7.19 6.89
C LEU A 183 -1.35 -7.07 8.41
N GLU A 184 -1.35 -5.86 8.98
CA GLU A 184 -1.43 -5.67 10.43
C GLU A 184 -2.76 -6.21 11.00
N ASN A 185 -3.88 -5.88 10.37
CA ASN A 185 -5.20 -6.38 10.79
C ASN A 185 -5.28 -7.91 10.70
N GLU A 186 -4.70 -8.50 9.65
CA GLU A 186 -4.65 -9.95 9.49
C GLU A 186 -3.79 -10.63 10.56
N VAL A 187 -2.64 -10.02 10.90
CA VAL A 187 -1.81 -10.51 12.02
C VAL A 187 -2.58 -10.47 13.32
N ASP A 188 -3.22 -9.35 13.65
CA ASP A 188 -4.00 -9.20 14.88
C ASP A 188 -5.12 -10.26 14.97
N LYS A 189 -5.85 -10.47 13.88
CA LYS A 189 -6.87 -11.51 13.77
C LYS A 189 -6.30 -12.91 13.98
N LEU A 190 -5.18 -13.23 13.33
CA LEU A 190 -4.55 -14.55 13.42
C LEU A 190 -3.92 -14.80 14.80
N CYS A 191 -3.36 -13.77 15.45
CA CYS A 191 -2.88 -13.86 16.84
C CYS A 191 -4.04 -14.20 17.79
N ALA A 192 -5.17 -13.49 17.67
CA ALA A 192 -6.36 -13.78 18.49
C ALA A 192 -6.91 -15.20 18.23
N LEU A 193 -6.99 -15.63 16.96
CA LEU A 193 -7.44 -16.97 16.57
C LEU A 193 -6.51 -18.08 17.08
N SER A 194 -5.21 -17.83 17.19
CA SER A 194 -4.25 -18.78 17.76
C SER A 194 -4.30 -18.86 19.28
N GLY A 195 -5.13 -18.03 19.94
CA GLY A 195 -5.11 -17.86 21.40
C GLY A 195 -3.78 -17.27 21.88
N TYR A 196 -3.16 -16.40 21.09
CA TYR A 196 -1.85 -15.79 21.35
C TYR A 196 -0.71 -16.80 21.51
N GLN A 197 -0.82 -17.92 20.77
CA GLN A 197 0.20 -18.96 20.70
C GLN A 197 1.02 -18.78 19.39
N THR A 198 1.21 -19.88 18.64
CA THR A 198 1.92 -19.85 17.35
C THR A 198 0.94 -19.76 16.19
N VAL A 199 1.07 -18.75 15.35
CA VAL A 199 0.36 -18.66 14.07
C VAL A 199 1.02 -19.60 13.06
N THR A 200 0.22 -20.54 12.53
CA THR A 200 0.69 -21.53 11.56
C THR A 200 0.33 -21.14 10.11
N THR A 201 1.08 -21.68 9.15
CA THR A 201 0.76 -21.53 7.72
C THR A 201 -0.63 -22.11 7.36
N ALA A 202 -1.06 -23.16 8.07
CA ALA A 202 -2.40 -23.72 7.89
C ALA A 202 -3.50 -22.73 8.29
N MET A 203 -3.32 -22.02 9.41
CA MET A 203 -4.26 -20.97 9.85
C MET A 203 -4.32 -19.83 8.83
N VAL A 204 -3.18 -19.40 8.29
CA VAL A 204 -3.13 -18.41 7.20
C VAL A 204 -3.91 -18.90 5.98
N ALA A 205 -3.73 -20.15 5.57
CA ALA A 205 -4.43 -20.74 4.42
C ALA A 205 -5.93 -20.85 4.60
N GLU A 206 -6.41 -21.08 5.82
CA GLU A 206 -7.83 -21.26 6.11
C GLU A 206 -8.53 -19.93 6.42
N MET A 207 -7.94 -19.10 7.25
CA MET A 207 -8.56 -17.92 7.85
C MET A 207 -8.06 -16.58 7.30
N GLY A 208 -6.93 -16.57 6.59
CA GLY A 208 -6.36 -15.34 6.01
C GLY A 208 -7.26 -14.76 4.90
N THR A 209 -7.44 -13.45 4.92
CA THR A 209 -8.13 -12.73 3.84
C THR A 209 -7.38 -12.90 2.51
N VAL A 210 -8.10 -13.16 1.43
CA VAL A 210 -7.50 -13.32 0.10
C VAL A 210 -7.54 -12.00 -0.65
N SER A 211 -6.41 -11.53 -1.16
CA SER A 211 -6.38 -10.33 -2.01
C SER A 211 -7.06 -10.60 -3.34
N LEU A 212 -7.60 -9.54 -3.97
CA LEU A 212 -8.21 -9.64 -5.29
C LEU A 212 -7.23 -10.22 -6.32
N GLU A 213 -5.97 -9.83 -6.28
CA GLU A 213 -4.91 -10.32 -7.17
C GLU A 213 -4.67 -11.83 -6.98
N ALA A 214 -4.67 -12.32 -5.73
CA ALA A 214 -4.51 -13.74 -5.43
C ALA A 214 -5.71 -14.55 -5.94
N ASP A 215 -6.94 -14.06 -5.72
CA ASP A 215 -8.17 -14.67 -6.20
C ASP A 215 -8.23 -14.71 -7.74
N VAL A 216 -7.89 -13.61 -8.40
CA VAL A 216 -7.83 -13.52 -9.86
C VAL A 216 -6.75 -14.45 -10.41
N PHE A 217 -5.59 -14.53 -9.77
CA PHE A 217 -4.54 -15.46 -10.20
C PHE A 217 -4.97 -16.93 -10.08
N GLU A 218 -5.69 -17.29 -9.02
CA GLU A 218 -6.30 -18.63 -8.87
C GLU A 218 -7.31 -18.90 -9.99
N MET A 219 -8.15 -17.93 -10.31
CA MET A 219 -9.10 -18.02 -11.42
C MET A 219 -8.39 -18.24 -12.77
N ILE A 220 -7.27 -17.56 -13.01
CA ILE A 220 -6.44 -17.78 -14.22
C ILE A 220 -5.85 -19.19 -14.25
N ARG A 221 -5.41 -19.73 -13.11
CA ARG A 221 -4.96 -21.14 -13.05
C ARG A 221 -6.07 -22.12 -13.41
N MET A 222 -7.31 -21.87 -12.95
CA MET A 222 -8.47 -22.67 -13.35
C MET A 222 -8.71 -22.58 -14.86
N ILE A 223 -8.63 -21.40 -15.45
CA ILE A 223 -8.74 -21.18 -16.91
C ILE A 223 -7.64 -21.97 -17.64
N THR A 224 -6.39 -21.90 -17.17
CA THR A 224 -5.24 -22.63 -17.74
C THR A 224 -5.46 -24.14 -17.71
N ALA A 225 -6.10 -24.65 -16.67
CA ALA A 225 -6.49 -26.06 -16.52
C ALA A 225 -7.78 -26.44 -17.28
N LYS A 226 -8.34 -25.55 -18.13
CA LYS A 226 -9.62 -25.73 -18.84
C LYS A 226 -10.84 -25.86 -17.94
N ASN A 227 -10.75 -25.47 -16.67
CA ASN A 227 -11.83 -25.49 -15.70
C ASN A 227 -12.61 -24.14 -15.73
N ALA A 228 -13.32 -23.88 -16.82
CA ALA A 228 -14.14 -22.67 -16.96
C ALA A 228 -15.23 -22.59 -15.89
N THR A 229 -15.84 -23.73 -15.54
CA THR A 229 -16.87 -23.78 -14.48
C THR A 229 -16.32 -23.33 -13.12
N GLY A 230 -15.13 -23.79 -12.74
CA GLY A 230 -14.47 -23.36 -11.50
C GLY A 230 -14.15 -21.86 -11.53
N ALA A 231 -13.62 -21.36 -12.65
CA ALA A 231 -13.34 -19.94 -12.83
C ALA A 231 -14.59 -19.06 -12.70
N CYS A 232 -15.72 -19.46 -13.32
CA CYS A 232 -16.99 -18.76 -13.18
C CYS A 232 -17.54 -18.79 -11.75
N LYS A 233 -17.44 -19.92 -11.04
CA LYS A 233 -17.82 -20.00 -9.62
C LYS A 233 -17.00 -19.01 -8.77
N LYS A 234 -15.70 -18.92 -9.02
CA LYS A 234 -14.81 -17.97 -8.32
C LYS A 234 -15.20 -16.52 -8.64
N LEU A 235 -15.47 -16.19 -9.91
CA LEU A 235 -15.99 -14.88 -10.32
C LEU A 235 -17.28 -14.53 -9.57
N HIS A 236 -18.25 -15.45 -9.50
CA HIS A 236 -19.51 -15.21 -8.77
C HIS A 236 -19.26 -14.96 -7.28
N THR A 237 -18.28 -15.61 -6.70
CA THR A 237 -17.88 -15.34 -5.29
C THR A 237 -17.34 -13.93 -5.14
N LEU A 238 -16.46 -13.47 -6.03
CA LEU A 238 -15.92 -12.11 -6.02
C LEU A 238 -17.04 -11.07 -6.16
N LEU A 239 -17.94 -11.24 -7.11
CA LEU A 239 -19.08 -10.34 -7.32
C LEU A 239 -20.03 -10.29 -6.11
N ARG A 240 -20.29 -11.44 -5.45
CA ARG A 240 -21.07 -11.48 -4.20
C ARG A 240 -20.38 -10.77 -3.04
N LEU A 241 -19.05 -10.78 -3.00
CA LEU A 241 -18.23 -10.02 -2.05
C LEU A 241 -18.11 -8.54 -2.45
N GLN A 242 -18.96 -8.08 -3.37
CA GLN A 242 -19.01 -6.69 -3.84
C GLN A 242 -17.70 -6.20 -4.50
N GLN A 243 -16.92 -7.13 -5.04
CA GLN A 243 -15.78 -6.74 -5.86
C GLN A 243 -16.30 -6.20 -7.21
N GLU A 244 -15.83 -5.03 -7.56
CA GLU A 244 -16.25 -4.32 -8.77
C GLU A 244 -15.70 -4.99 -10.05
N PRO A 245 -16.48 -5.07 -11.15
CA PRO A 245 -16.06 -5.68 -12.42
C PRO A 245 -14.78 -5.07 -13.03
N ILE A 246 -14.62 -3.75 -12.92
CA ILE A 246 -13.46 -3.03 -13.51
C ILE A 246 -12.15 -3.40 -12.79
N PRO A 247 -12.03 -3.36 -11.46
CA PRO A 247 -10.89 -3.89 -10.72
C PRO A 247 -10.57 -5.36 -11.02
N ILE A 248 -11.59 -6.24 -11.09
CA ILE A 248 -11.39 -7.65 -11.46
C ILE A 248 -10.74 -7.75 -12.85
N THR A 249 -11.26 -7.00 -13.83
CA THR A 249 -10.73 -6.98 -15.19
C THR A 249 -9.30 -6.44 -15.22
N ALA A 250 -9.01 -5.36 -14.49
CA ALA A 250 -7.68 -4.78 -14.40
C ALA A 250 -6.66 -5.78 -13.81
N ALA A 251 -7.04 -6.52 -12.76
CA ALA A 251 -6.20 -7.55 -12.16
C ALA A 251 -5.96 -8.73 -13.15
N MET A 252 -6.99 -9.12 -13.93
CA MET A 252 -6.83 -10.13 -14.99
C MET A 252 -5.84 -9.65 -16.07
N ILE A 253 -6.02 -8.44 -16.58
CA ILE A 253 -5.10 -7.84 -17.57
C ILE A 253 -3.67 -7.83 -17.04
N GLY A 254 -3.45 -7.32 -15.82
CA GLY A 254 -2.15 -7.30 -15.18
C GLY A 254 -1.49 -8.69 -15.11
N SER A 255 -2.27 -9.70 -14.73
CA SER A 255 -1.78 -11.09 -14.65
C SER A 255 -1.41 -11.66 -16.03
N TYR A 256 -2.23 -11.46 -17.06
CA TYR A 256 -1.89 -11.92 -18.42
C TYR A 256 -0.71 -11.16 -19.04
N VAL A 257 -0.53 -9.88 -18.72
CA VAL A 257 0.68 -9.12 -19.09
C VAL A 257 1.91 -9.75 -18.45
N ASP A 258 1.84 -10.16 -17.19
CA ASP A 258 2.94 -10.84 -16.50
C ASP A 258 3.24 -12.19 -17.16
N LEU A 259 2.21 -13.00 -17.47
CA LEU A 259 2.39 -14.28 -18.20
C LEU A 259 3.09 -14.04 -19.55
N TYR A 260 2.66 -13.05 -20.30
CA TYR A 260 3.26 -12.72 -21.61
C TYR A 260 4.71 -12.28 -21.48
N ARG A 261 5.03 -11.38 -20.52
CA ARG A 261 6.40 -10.89 -20.30
C ARG A 261 7.35 -12.00 -19.90
N VAL A 262 6.97 -12.88 -18.97
CA VAL A 262 7.83 -14.00 -18.56
C VAL A 262 7.98 -15.04 -19.69
N LYS A 263 6.92 -15.30 -20.47
CA LYS A 263 6.98 -16.18 -21.64
C LYS A 263 7.91 -15.64 -22.72
N LEU A 264 7.81 -14.33 -23.02
CA LEU A 264 8.69 -13.65 -23.96
C LEU A 264 10.15 -13.67 -23.48
N GLY A 265 10.36 -13.44 -22.17
CA GLY A 265 11.67 -13.54 -21.53
C GLY A 265 12.27 -14.94 -21.68
N ALA A 266 11.49 -15.99 -21.39
CA ALA A 266 11.90 -17.38 -21.53
C ALA A 266 12.28 -17.73 -22.97
N ALA A 267 11.55 -17.24 -23.98
CA ALA A 267 11.89 -17.39 -25.38
C ALA A 267 13.24 -16.75 -25.74
N LYS A 268 13.67 -15.71 -25.00
CA LYS A 268 14.97 -15.06 -25.10
C LYS A 268 16.00 -15.59 -24.08
N ARG A 269 15.76 -16.74 -23.46
CA ARG A 269 16.59 -17.36 -22.42
C ARG A 269 16.85 -16.47 -21.19
N LYS A 270 15.94 -15.54 -20.90
CA LYS A 270 15.98 -14.69 -19.69
C LYS A 270 15.17 -15.34 -18.57
N SER A 271 15.70 -15.29 -17.34
CA SER A 271 14.97 -15.71 -16.16
C SER A 271 13.88 -14.71 -15.78
N TYR A 272 12.89 -15.11 -14.98
CA TYR A 272 11.87 -14.20 -14.47
C TYR A 272 12.48 -13.04 -13.63
N ASN A 273 13.60 -13.26 -12.94
CA ASN A 273 14.34 -12.22 -12.24
C ASN A 273 14.94 -11.16 -13.18
N THR A 274 15.39 -11.58 -14.37
CA THR A 274 15.85 -10.65 -15.39
C THR A 274 14.68 -9.85 -15.94
N VAL A 275 13.55 -10.52 -16.22
CA VAL A 275 12.30 -9.86 -16.66
C VAL A 275 11.82 -8.86 -15.60
N PHE A 276 11.88 -9.22 -14.31
CA PHE A 276 11.54 -8.32 -13.20
C PHE A 276 12.33 -7.01 -13.27
N LYS A 277 13.65 -7.10 -13.49
CA LYS A 277 14.53 -5.92 -13.60
C LYS A 277 14.28 -5.13 -14.88
N ASP A 278 14.18 -5.82 -16.02
CA ASP A 278 14.04 -5.22 -17.34
C ASP A 278 12.76 -4.37 -17.47
N PHE A 279 11.66 -4.81 -16.83
CA PHE A 279 10.38 -4.08 -16.85
C PHE A 279 10.16 -3.19 -15.63
N GLY A 280 11.17 -3.03 -14.75
CA GLY A 280 11.12 -2.13 -13.61
C GLY A 280 10.05 -2.48 -12.57
N TYR A 281 9.76 -3.78 -12.39
CA TYR A 281 8.84 -4.22 -11.36
C TYR A 281 9.35 -3.83 -9.97
N LYS A 282 8.43 -3.51 -9.09
CA LYS A 282 8.71 -3.24 -7.68
C LYS A 282 8.06 -4.31 -6.80
N GLY A 283 8.54 -4.46 -5.57
CA GLY A 283 8.02 -5.43 -4.62
C GLY A 283 8.69 -6.80 -4.77
N SER A 284 7.92 -7.88 -4.56
CA SER A 284 8.40 -9.26 -4.65
C SER A 284 8.44 -9.77 -6.09
N ASP A 285 9.50 -10.50 -6.44
CA ASP A 285 9.60 -11.24 -7.70
C ASP A 285 8.76 -12.53 -7.71
N TYR A 286 8.21 -12.91 -6.56
CA TYR A 286 7.37 -14.09 -6.39
C TYR A 286 6.18 -14.12 -7.35
N ARG A 287 5.54 -12.96 -7.59
CA ARG A 287 4.47 -12.81 -8.58
C ARG A 287 4.91 -13.27 -9.97
N LEU A 288 6.10 -12.87 -10.43
CA LEU A 288 6.64 -13.30 -11.74
C LEU A 288 7.10 -14.75 -11.72
N LYS A 289 7.60 -15.28 -10.60
CA LYS A 289 7.90 -16.69 -10.44
C LYS A 289 6.66 -17.56 -10.69
N ARG A 290 5.55 -17.27 -10.02
CA ARG A 290 4.25 -17.95 -10.23
C ARG A 290 3.73 -17.77 -11.66
N SER A 291 3.89 -16.59 -12.22
CA SER A 291 3.52 -16.32 -13.61
C SER A 291 4.35 -17.14 -14.58
N ALA A 292 5.65 -17.37 -14.34
CA ALA A 292 6.51 -18.20 -15.17
C ALA A 292 6.05 -19.66 -15.18
N GLU A 293 5.66 -20.20 -14.03
CA GLU A 293 5.10 -21.56 -13.92
C GLU A 293 3.82 -21.71 -14.76
N THR A 294 2.88 -20.76 -14.60
CA THR A 294 1.60 -20.76 -15.35
C THR A 294 1.83 -20.52 -16.85
N ALA A 295 2.73 -19.59 -17.23
CA ALA A 295 3.04 -19.27 -18.62
C ALA A 295 3.70 -20.44 -19.37
N SER A 296 4.27 -21.44 -18.66
CA SER A 296 4.80 -22.65 -19.30
C SER A 296 3.74 -23.40 -20.11
N HIS A 297 2.48 -23.30 -19.71
CA HIS A 297 1.32 -23.97 -20.34
C HIS A 297 0.74 -23.22 -21.55
N TYR A 298 1.29 -22.06 -21.91
CA TYR A 298 0.83 -21.24 -23.03
C TYR A 298 1.91 -21.10 -24.10
N THR A 299 1.48 -20.91 -25.34
CA THR A 299 2.32 -20.32 -26.40
C THR A 299 2.21 -18.80 -26.37
N LEU A 300 3.14 -18.08 -27.03
CA LEU A 300 3.05 -16.62 -27.17
C LEU A 300 1.77 -16.22 -27.91
N SER A 301 1.42 -16.88 -29.02
CA SER A 301 0.20 -16.62 -29.79
C SER A 301 -1.08 -16.81 -28.95
N GLN A 302 -1.11 -17.83 -28.06
CA GLN A 302 -2.25 -18.01 -27.16
C GLN A 302 -2.37 -16.87 -26.15
N LEU A 303 -1.23 -16.39 -25.60
CA LEU A 303 -1.25 -15.24 -24.68
C LEU A 303 -1.68 -13.94 -25.40
N GLU A 304 -1.25 -13.73 -26.65
CA GLU A 304 -1.70 -12.62 -27.49
C GLU A 304 -3.22 -12.68 -27.73
N ALA A 305 -3.74 -13.86 -28.06
CA ALA A 305 -5.19 -14.05 -28.19
C ALA A 305 -5.95 -13.78 -26.88
N CYS A 306 -5.40 -14.22 -25.74
CA CYS A 306 -5.98 -13.93 -24.42
C CYS A 306 -5.96 -12.41 -24.11
N MET A 307 -4.88 -11.71 -24.42
CA MET A 307 -4.81 -10.26 -24.25
C MET A 307 -5.80 -9.51 -25.13
N GLN A 308 -6.04 -9.99 -26.37
CA GLN A 308 -7.06 -9.42 -27.25
C GLN A 308 -8.46 -9.60 -26.66
N ILE A 309 -8.79 -10.77 -26.10
CA ILE A 309 -10.09 -11.03 -25.43
C ILE A 309 -10.28 -10.06 -24.25
N LEU A 310 -9.23 -9.82 -23.46
CA LEU A 310 -9.29 -8.91 -22.31
C LEU A 310 -9.42 -7.44 -22.74
N LEU A 311 -8.79 -7.04 -23.84
CA LEU A 311 -8.95 -5.71 -24.42
C LEU A 311 -10.38 -5.48 -24.90
N GLU A 312 -11.00 -6.48 -25.52
CA GLU A 312 -12.42 -6.43 -25.93
C GLU A 312 -13.33 -6.36 -24.71
N LEU A 313 -13.05 -7.13 -23.65
CA LEU A 313 -13.78 -7.08 -22.39
C LEU A 313 -13.75 -5.68 -21.76
N ASP A 314 -12.54 -5.07 -21.64
CA ASP A 314 -12.37 -3.74 -21.05
C ASP A 314 -13.17 -2.68 -21.83
N LYS A 315 -13.13 -2.73 -23.17
CA LYS A 315 -13.94 -1.85 -24.02
C LYS A 315 -15.45 -2.08 -23.82
N SER A 316 -15.89 -3.34 -23.78
CA SER A 316 -17.29 -3.69 -23.66
C SER A 316 -17.88 -3.27 -22.31
N LEU A 317 -17.14 -3.43 -21.23
CA LEU A 317 -17.56 -2.98 -19.89
C LEU A 317 -17.78 -1.47 -19.80
N LYS A 318 -17.09 -0.69 -20.64
CA LYS A 318 -17.18 0.78 -20.66
C LYS A 318 -18.23 1.32 -21.66
N SER A 319 -18.67 0.52 -22.63
CA SER A 319 -19.47 1.03 -23.75
C SER A 319 -20.77 0.27 -24.05
N GLN A 320 -20.96 -0.93 -23.52
CA GLN A 320 -22.11 -1.77 -23.87
C GLN A 320 -23.15 -1.81 -22.74
N PRO A 321 -24.47 -1.78 -23.06
CA PRO A 321 -25.53 -1.90 -22.07
C PRO A 321 -25.82 -3.36 -21.70
N VAL A 322 -24.78 -4.18 -21.57
CA VAL A 322 -24.85 -5.59 -21.19
C VAL A 322 -24.39 -5.75 -19.75
N SER A 323 -24.99 -6.70 -19.03
CA SER A 323 -24.55 -7.02 -17.68
C SER A 323 -23.04 -7.28 -17.60
N ALA A 324 -22.36 -6.58 -16.72
CA ALA A 324 -20.92 -6.77 -16.52
C ALA A 324 -20.57 -8.22 -16.13
N GLN A 325 -21.44 -8.90 -15.38
CA GLN A 325 -21.30 -10.32 -15.06
C GLN A 325 -21.29 -11.17 -16.33
N THR A 326 -22.25 -10.95 -17.24
CA THR A 326 -22.35 -11.71 -18.51
C THR A 326 -21.11 -11.49 -19.38
N LEU A 327 -20.61 -10.25 -19.45
CA LEU A 327 -19.38 -9.93 -20.19
C LEU A 327 -18.17 -10.65 -19.62
N LEU A 328 -18.02 -10.66 -18.29
CA LEU A 328 -16.93 -11.36 -17.58
C LEU A 328 -17.02 -12.88 -17.79
N GLU A 329 -18.19 -13.49 -17.61
CA GLU A 329 -18.40 -14.93 -17.83
C GLU A 329 -18.07 -15.34 -19.28
N THR A 330 -18.52 -14.54 -20.24
CA THR A 330 -18.21 -14.77 -21.66
C THR A 330 -16.72 -14.71 -21.93
N ALA A 331 -16.04 -13.72 -21.34
CA ALA A 331 -14.58 -13.58 -21.47
C ALA A 331 -13.84 -14.76 -20.83
N LEU A 332 -14.26 -15.24 -19.63
CA LEU A 332 -13.65 -16.41 -18.99
C LEU A 332 -13.78 -17.68 -19.86
N CYS A 333 -14.95 -17.92 -20.45
CA CYS A 333 -15.16 -19.03 -21.38
C CYS A 333 -14.25 -18.92 -22.62
N ARG A 334 -14.16 -17.74 -23.23
CA ARG A 334 -13.29 -17.48 -24.39
C ARG A 334 -11.80 -17.66 -24.02
N LEU A 335 -11.37 -17.18 -22.86
CA LEU A 335 -10.01 -17.37 -22.36
C LEU A 335 -9.68 -18.85 -22.14
N ALA A 336 -10.61 -19.63 -21.58
CA ALA A 336 -10.43 -21.08 -21.42
C ALA A 336 -10.36 -21.83 -22.77
N MET A 337 -11.00 -21.33 -23.81
CA MET A 337 -10.90 -21.88 -25.17
C MET A 337 -9.58 -21.49 -25.84
N ALA A 338 -9.14 -20.23 -25.69
CA ALA A 338 -7.93 -19.70 -26.33
C ALA A 338 -6.64 -20.22 -25.69
N GLY A 339 -6.63 -20.43 -24.38
CA GLY A 339 -5.44 -20.75 -23.61
C GLY A 339 -5.35 -22.19 -23.09
N GLY A 340 -4.18 -22.56 -22.54
CA GLY A 340 -3.93 -23.80 -21.82
C GLY A 340 -3.57 -25.02 -22.68
N ARG A 341 -3.13 -26.10 -22.01
CA ARG A 341 -2.79 -27.38 -22.65
C ARG A 341 -3.99 -27.97 -23.40
N ARG A 342 -3.70 -28.56 -24.56
CA ARG A 342 -4.55 -29.59 -25.15
C ARG A 342 -4.52 -30.86 -24.30
#